data_17e1525b3ae60f6533578e2cf7382e13
#
_entry.id   17e1525b3ae60f6533578e2cf7382e13
#
_cell.length_a   1.000
_cell.length_b   1.000
_cell.length_c   1.000
_cell.angle_alpha   90.00
_cell.angle_beta   90.00
_cell.angle_gamma   90.00
#
_symmetry.space_group_name_H-M   'P 1'
#
loop_
_entity.id
_entity.type
_entity.pdbx_description
1 polymer ?
#
loop_
_entity_poly.entity_id
_entity_poly.type
_entity_poly.pdbx_seq_one_letter_code
_entity_poly.pdbx_strand_id
1 'polypeptide(L)'
;MSSKDIPGINWSAGRLVPAFQEPEKLTIYNLRGASMEVLLSAATMAGLINRPQPQVYLIFNDDDDFWLKEIPGSITRKTAPTSDNDLLEGMLKAFPDYAKGMVIYDPDFKDSINIATTIAGQNDCIIVSPTQAQRHNLPVHTDLSKQHWGSRSQAYDWARQNLLNGASSHAVAGLDPNSTDGRMAGLRSFLVANRIFVYWLDSNSSEQSLMEQIYKALPPLAVHLGWFIDESSGVKLTSKASMPVLATDFFSNLEVWTSVPATTSMAQPKHDVPAITTDSLDSSRVYLSFTISDGDNLQYIQHRMLGRWQESAHDGSFPLGWTISPVLSQAAPVMAAYYARTAKPTDELIAGPSGAGYMFPSEWSQQQLPAFLQLTGQLMKSMNLTTLEVLDMSDEKIGGQPFFEILRQAALTLVNLVPTTSLFEAVKQAILITVSNLQGRRNSQLFSNPDLQARFTQALSSIGLHGILSGAGFQLPGLTISPDGLPVYYNLGLADTIQSTIA
;
A
#
# COMPACT_ATOMS: atom_id res chain seq x y z
N MET A 1 19.94 21.95 -7.00
CA MET A 1 18.76 21.37 -6.33
C MET A 1 17.53 21.94 -7.02
N SER A 2 16.59 21.11 -7.42
CA SER A 2 15.31 21.55 -7.96
C SER A 2 14.59 22.37 -6.88
N SER A 3 13.86 23.44 -7.27
CA SER A 3 13.05 24.22 -6.33
C SER A 3 11.94 23.39 -5.62
N LYS A 4 11.83 22.13 -5.98
CA LYS A 4 10.87 21.15 -5.46
C LYS A 4 11.44 20.27 -4.33
N ASP A 5 12.76 20.27 -4.14
CA ASP A 5 13.41 19.45 -3.10
C ASP A 5 13.18 20.11 -1.72
N ILE A 6 12.74 19.30 -0.77
CA ILE A 6 12.49 19.74 0.61
C ILE A 6 13.73 19.37 1.43
N PRO A 7 14.39 20.34 2.08
CA PRO A 7 15.53 20.03 2.94
C PRO A 7 15.16 19.00 4.03
N GLY A 8 16.00 17.99 4.19
CA GLY A 8 15.79 16.92 5.18
C GLY A 8 14.96 15.73 4.67
N ILE A 9 14.35 15.81 3.49
CA ILE A 9 13.64 14.70 2.85
C ILE A 9 14.47 14.21 1.66
N ASN A 10 14.80 12.91 1.66
CA ASN A 10 15.67 12.33 0.65
C ASN A 10 14.92 11.33 -0.25
N TRP A 11 14.67 11.73 -1.49
CA TRP A 11 14.19 10.89 -2.58
C TRP A 11 15.36 10.43 -3.45
N SER A 12 16.26 9.64 -2.87
CA SER A 12 17.40 9.11 -3.63
C SER A 12 16.98 8.07 -4.67
N ALA A 13 17.82 7.89 -5.69
CA ALA A 13 17.62 6.85 -6.69
C ALA A 13 17.44 5.47 -6.04
N GLY A 14 16.50 4.68 -6.54
CA GLY A 14 16.18 3.36 -5.98
C GLY A 14 15.25 3.39 -4.76
N ARG A 15 14.63 4.54 -4.44
CA ARG A 15 13.60 4.62 -3.41
C ARG A 15 12.25 5.00 -4.01
N LEU A 16 11.22 4.26 -3.62
CA LEU A 16 9.81 4.55 -3.93
C LEU A 16 9.14 5.42 -2.85
N VAL A 17 9.73 5.49 -1.68
CA VAL A 17 9.33 6.40 -0.60
C VAL A 17 10.57 7.13 -0.09
N PRO A 18 10.46 8.40 0.34
CA PRO A 18 11.60 9.16 0.81
C PRO A 18 12.12 8.64 2.16
N ALA A 19 13.35 8.98 2.48
CA ALA A 19 13.86 8.89 3.85
C ALA A 19 13.83 10.28 4.49
N PHE A 20 13.31 10.36 5.71
CA PHE A 20 13.41 11.51 6.58
C PHE A 20 14.59 11.33 7.55
N GLN A 21 14.94 12.38 8.28
CA GLN A 21 15.89 12.22 9.37
C GLN A 21 15.28 11.37 10.50
N GLU A 22 16.11 10.55 11.15
CA GLU A 22 15.66 9.72 12.26
C GLU A 22 15.11 10.58 13.40
N PRO A 23 13.92 10.28 13.96
CA PRO A 23 13.37 11.03 15.07
C PRO A 23 14.17 10.77 16.34
N GLU A 24 14.46 11.83 17.11
CA GLU A 24 15.04 11.72 18.45
C GLU A 24 13.95 11.58 19.51
N LYS A 25 12.84 12.27 19.27
CA LYS A 25 11.72 12.35 20.20
C LYS A 25 10.39 12.50 19.43
N LEU A 26 9.40 11.72 19.85
CA LEU A 26 8.04 11.79 19.34
C LEU A 26 7.07 12.28 20.41
N THR A 27 6.30 13.31 20.09
CA THR A 27 5.13 13.74 20.87
C THR A 27 3.91 13.02 20.36
N ILE A 28 3.24 12.28 21.24
CA ILE A 28 2.14 11.38 20.88
C ILE A 28 0.82 12.08 21.10
N TYR A 29 0.01 12.22 20.06
CA TYR A 29 -1.33 12.76 20.10
C TYR A 29 -2.36 11.66 19.87
N ASN A 30 -3.28 11.47 20.80
CA ASN A 30 -4.37 10.50 20.66
C ASN A 30 -5.57 11.16 19.99
N LEU A 31 -5.91 10.71 18.80
CA LEU A 31 -6.99 11.22 17.95
C LEU A 31 -8.21 10.30 17.90
N ARG A 32 -8.23 9.22 18.70
CA ARG A 32 -9.39 8.33 18.76
C ARG A 32 -10.65 9.09 19.16
N GLY A 33 -11.70 8.96 18.35
CA GLY A 33 -12.97 9.64 18.58
C GLY A 33 -12.99 11.14 18.26
N ALA A 34 -11.90 11.71 17.73
CA ALA A 34 -11.89 13.10 17.29
C ALA A 34 -12.80 13.29 16.06
N SER A 35 -13.36 14.51 15.92
CA SER A 35 -14.16 14.86 14.76
C SER A 35 -13.32 14.92 13.48
N MET A 36 -13.94 14.76 12.32
CA MET A 36 -13.25 14.80 11.03
C MET A 36 -12.45 16.08 10.83
N GLU A 37 -12.98 17.23 11.23
CA GLU A 37 -12.26 18.51 11.11
C GLU A 37 -10.99 18.54 11.97
N VAL A 38 -11.02 17.92 13.17
CA VAL A 38 -9.84 17.79 14.04
C VAL A 38 -8.85 16.79 13.45
N LEU A 39 -9.31 15.66 12.93
CA LEU A 39 -8.43 14.69 12.26
C LEU A 39 -7.67 15.30 11.08
N LEU A 40 -8.35 16.07 10.23
CA LEU A 40 -7.74 16.73 9.07
C LEU A 40 -6.73 17.80 9.48
N SER A 41 -7.09 18.67 10.41
CA SER A 41 -6.20 19.75 10.86
C SER A 41 -4.99 19.21 11.61
N ALA A 42 -5.16 18.21 12.48
CA ALA A 42 -4.08 17.58 13.20
C ALA A 42 -3.12 16.82 12.27
N ALA A 43 -3.64 16.06 11.30
CA ALA A 43 -2.82 15.34 10.34
C ALA A 43 -1.98 16.30 9.48
N THR A 44 -2.58 17.41 9.01
CA THR A 44 -1.84 18.39 8.21
C THR A 44 -0.82 19.14 9.05
N MET A 45 -1.13 19.48 10.29
CA MET A 45 -0.16 20.06 11.21
C MET A 45 0.99 19.10 11.51
N ALA A 46 0.71 17.81 11.75
CA ALA A 46 1.75 16.80 11.94
C ALA A 46 2.66 16.68 10.70
N GLY A 47 2.11 16.74 9.49
CA GLY A 47 2.90 16.73 8.26
C GLY A 47 3.89 17.90 8.15
N LEU A 48 3.49 19.08 8.56
CA LEU A 48 4.38 20.25 8.60
C LEU A 48 5.49 20.09 9.66
N ILE A 49 5.14 19.62 10.84
CA ILE A 49 6.08 19.41 11.95
C ILE A 49 7.09 18.31 11.58
N ASN A 50 6.63 17.23 10.98
CA ASN A 50 7.43 16.05 10.67
C ASN A 50 8.33 16.23 9.43
N ARG A 51 8.15 17.28 8.65
CA ARG A 51 8.81 17.48 7.36
C ARG A 51 10.35 17.38 7.41
N PRO A 52 11.07 18.09 8.30
CA PRO A 52 12.52 17.94 8.37
C PRO A 52 12.94 16.65 9.08
N GLN A 53 12.33 16.40 10.22
CA GLN A 53 12.59 15.28 11.13
C GLN A 53 11.30 15.02 11.90
N PRO A 54 10.78 13.79 11.91
CA PRO A 54 9.54 13.50 12.63
C PRO A 54 9.64 13.79 14.12
N GLN A 55 8.65 14.52 14.64
CA GLN A 55 8.53 14.91 16.04
C GLN A 55 7.16 14.60 16.63
N VAL A 56 6.20 14.24 15.77
CA VAL A 56 4.81 13.96 16.13
C VAL A 56 4.40 12.59 15.64
N TYR A 57 3.69 11.83 16.46
CA TYR A 57 3.04 10.57 16.13
C TYR A 57 1.56 10.67 16.48
N LEU A 58 0.69 10.26 15.56
CA LEU A 58 -0.76 10.33 15.71
C LEU A 58 -1.33 8.92 15.93
N ILE A 59 -2.17 8.77 16.96
CA ILE A 59 -2.90 7.53 17.22
C ILE A 59 -4.34 7.71 16.77
N PHE A 60 -4.72 7.07 15.68
CA PHE A 60 -6.10 7.04 15.17
C PHE A 60 -6.87 5.83 15.68
N ASN A 61 -6.19 4.72 15.93
CA ASN A 61 -6.77 3.43 16.32
C ASN A 61 -5.81 2.61 17.21
N ASP A 62 -6.20 1.39 17.55
CA ASP A 62 -5.42 0.52 18.43
C ASP A 62 -4.18 -0.07 17.75
N ASP A 63 -4.20 -0.22 16.43
CA ASP A 63 -3.03 -0.70 15.68
C ASP A 63 -1.90 0.33 15.71
N ASP A 64 -2.22 1.65 15.63
CA ASP A 64 -1.22 2.70 15.80
C ASP A 64 -0.57 2.65 17.17
N ASP A 65 -1.35 2.36 18.22
CA ASP A 65 -0.83 2.20 19.59
C ASP A 65 0.02 0.94 19.73
N PHE A 66 -0.34 -0.14 19.04
CA PHE A 66 0.48 -1.34 18.97
C PHE A 66 1.82 -1.03 18.30
N TRP A 67 1.81 -0.45 17.10
CA TRP A 67 3.03 -0.15 16.38
C TRP A 67 3.93 0.86 17.09
N LEU A 68 3.36 1.80 17.83
CA LEU A 68 4.13 2.73 18.65
C LEU A 68 5.06 2.00 19.66
N LYS A 69 4.65 0.82 20.15
CA LYS A 69 5.46 0.01 21.09
C LYS A 69 6.65 -0.65 20.41
N GLU A 70 6.57 -0.86 19.11
CA GLU A 70 7.63 -1.44 18.28
C GLU A 70 8.73 -0.43 17.90
N ILE A 71 8.48 0.88 18.07
CA ILE A 71 9.49 1.91 17.86
C ILE A 71 10.66 1.70 18.82
N PRO A 72 11.94 1.76 18.36
CA PRO A 72 13.10 1.55 19.22
C PRO A 72 13.10 2.42 20.46
N GLY A 73 13.59 1.87 21.58
CA GLY A 73 13.67 2.60 22.88
C GLY A 73 14.65 3.77 22.89
N SER A 74 15.54 3.88 21.89
CA SER A 74 16.40 5.04 21.66
C SER A 74 15.60 6.31 21.33
N ILE A 75 14.40 6.15 20.75
CA ILE A 75 13.51 7.27 20.39
C ILE A 75 12.63 7.59 21.60
N THR A 76 12.79 8.78 22.17
CA THR A 76 11.99 9.21 23.30
C THR A 76 10.53 9.43 22.89
N ARG A 77 9.58 8.95 23.71
CA ARG A 77 8.13 9.11 23.48
C ARG A 77 7.53 9.89 24.63
N LYS A 78 6.76 10.92 24.30
CA LYS A 78 6.05 11.74 25.29
C LYS A 78 4.59 11.90 24.83
N THR A 79 3.65 11.48 25.65
CA THR A 79 2.23 11.77 25.42
C THR A 79 2.00 13.28 25.54
N ALA A 80 1.32 13.84 24.56
CA ALA A 80 0.90 15.23 24.61
C ALA A 80 -0.08 15.44 25.80
N PRO A 81 -0.05 16.61 26.46
CA PRO A 81 -1.08 16.90 27.42
C PRO A 81 -2.45 16.82 26.76
N THR A 82 -3.37 16.10 27.37
CA THR A 82 -4.79 16.16 27.01
C THR A 82 -5.29 17.52 27.50
N SER A 83 -5.30 18.52 26.63
CA SER A 83 -6.03 19.75 26.92
C SER A 83 -7.47 19.51 26.51
N ASP A 84 -8.36 19.68 27.44
CA ASP A 84 -9.76 19.24 27.37
C ASP A 84 -10.62 19.91 26.27
N ASN A 85 -10.11 20.89 25.50
CA ASN A 85 -11.00 21.67 24.65
C ASN A 85 -10.57 21.88 23.19
N ASP A 86 -9.28 21.77 22.82
CA ASP A 86 -8.87 21.90 21.42
C ASP A 86 -7.47 21.30 21.17
N LEU A 87 -7.45 20.09 20.62
CA LEU A 87 -6.22 19.38 20.27
C LEU A 87 -5.37 20.17 19.28
N LEU A 88 -5.99 20.80 18.27
CA LEU A 88 -5.30 21.61 17.28
C LEU A 88 -4.64 22.83 17.94
N GLU A 89 -5.33 23.50 18.86
CA GLU A 89 -4.74 24.61 19.59
C GLU A 89 -3.52 24.16 20.43
N GLY A 90 -3.62 22.98 21.03
CA GLY A 90 -2.49 22.36 21.75
C GLY A 90 -1.29 22.12 20.84
N MET A 91 -1.52 21.62 19.62
CA MET A 91 -0.45 21.44 18.62
C MET A 91 0.13 22.78 18.17
N LEU A 92 -0.69 23.76 17.86
CA LEU A 92 -0.24 25.10 17.45
C LEU A 92 0.59 25.81 18.52
N LYS A 93 0.22 25.65 19.81
CA LYS A 93 1.00 26.19 20.94
C LYS A 93 2.33 25.47 21.14
N ALA A 94 2.34 24.15 20.95
CA ALA A 94 3.56 23.35 21.12
C ALA A 94 4.55 23.53 19.95
N PHE A 95 4.04 23.86 18.75
CA PHE A 95 4.80 23.97 17.50
C PHE A 95 4.41 25.25 16.73
N PRO A 96 4.63 26.44 17.27
CA PRO A 96 4.07 27.69 16.73
C PRO A 96 4.62 28.10 15.36
N ASP A 97 5.84 27.67 15.02
CA ASP A 97 6.56 28.15 13.83
C ASP A 97 6.30 27.32 12.56
N TYR A 98 5.54 26.22 12.65
CA TYR A 98 5.38 25.29 11.54
C TYR A 98 4.22 25.65 10.58
N ALA A 99 3.09 26.11 11.11
CA ALA A 99 1.95 26.52 10.31
C ALA A 99 1.98 28.02 10.02
N LYS A 100 2.11 28.42 8.75
CA LYS A 100 2.11 29.81 8.30
C LYS A 100 0.72 30.37 8.04
N GLY A 101 -0.30 29.50 7.94
CA GLY A 101 -1.66 29.91 7.66
C GLY A 101 -2.61 28.73 7.58
N MET A 102 -3.82 29.05 7.13
CA MET A 102 -4.93 28.10 6.98
C MET A 102 -5.42 28.02 5.55
N VAL A 103 -5.81 26.82 5.13
CA VAL A 103 -6.61 26.57 3.93
C VAL A 103 -7.98 26.08 4.38
N ILE A 104 -9.01 26.87 4.08
CA ILE A 104 -10.40 26.55 4.42
C ILE A 104 -10.96 25.66 3.31
N TYR A 105 -11.36 24.42 3.62
CA TYR A 105 -12.06 23.56 2.68
C TYR A 105 -13.55 23.88 2.62
N ASP A 106 -14.22 23.47 1.55
CA ASP A 106 -15.67 23.58 1.39
C ASP A 106 -16.35 22.32 1.92
N PRO A 107 -17.13 22.36 3.02
CA PRO A 107 -17.83 21.20 3.54
C PRO A 107 -18.90 20.63 2.60
N ASP A 108 -19.45 21.46 1.72
CA ASP A 108 -20.47 21.07 0.75
C ASP A 108 -19.86 20.49 -0.54
N PHE A 109 -18.55 20.72 -0.76
CA PHE A 109 -17.79 20.17 -1.88
C PHE A 109 -16.53 19.45 -1.37
N LYS A 110 -16.67 18.20 -0.97
CA LYS A 110 -15.63 17.44 -0.25
C LYS A 110 -14.34 17.24 -1.02
N ASP A 111 -14.38 17.22 -2.36
CA ASP A 111 -13.15 17.17 -3.19
C ASP A 111 -12.20 18.34 -2.91
N SER A 112 -12.72 19.45 -2.38
CA SER A 112 -11.90 20.58 -1.91
C SER A 112 -10.89 20.20 -0.82
N ILE A 113 -11.13 19.12 -0.05
CA ILE A 113 -10.21 18.61 0.99
C ILE A 113 -8.89 18.14 0.35
N ASN A 114 -8.97 17.46 -0.80
CA ASN A 114 -7.77 17.00 -1.52
C ASN A 114 -6.99 18.17 -2.09
N ILE A 115 -7.69 19.15 -2.65
CA ILE A 115 -7.09 20.38 -3.16
C ILE A 115 -6.44 21.16 -2.02
N ALA A 116 -7.14 21.29 -0.88
CA ALA A 116 -6.62 21.89 0.34
C ALA A 116 -5.34 21.20 0.84
N THR A 117 -5.28 19.86 0.74
CA THR A 117 -4.08 19.08 1.13
C THR A 117 -2.87 19.47 0.26
N THR A 118 -3.08 19.57 -1.05
CA THR A 118 -2.02 20.00 -1.98
C THR A 118 -1.55 21.44 -1.68
N ILE A 119 -2.47 22.37 -1.47
CA ILE A 119 -2.15 23.76 -1.13
C ILE A 119 -1.43 23.84 0.22
N ALA A 120 -1.91 23.12 1.23
CA ALA A 120 -1.34 23.10 2.56
C ALA A 120 0.12 22.66 2.55
N GLY A 121 0.43 21.57 1.81
CA GLY A 121 1.80 21.09 1.65
C GLY A 121 2.73 22.10 0.98
N GLN A 122 2.25 22.82 -0.03
CA GLN A 122 3.05 23.78 -0.79
C GLN A 122 3.30 25.08 -0.05
N ASN A 123 2.38 25.51 0.81
CA ASN A 123 2.38 26.83 1.44
C ASN A 123 2.56 26.79 2.96
N ASP A 124 2.95 25.64 3.51
CA ASP A 124 3.13 25.44 4.95
C ASP A 124 1.88 25.82 5.76
N CYS A 125 0.71 25.43 5.27
CA CYS A 125 -0.59 25.70 5.86
C CYS A 125 -1.23 24.46 6.46
N ILE A 126 -2.17 24.63 7.39
CA ILE A 126 -3.06 23.57 7.86
C ILE A 126 -4.42 23.63 7.16
N ILE A 127 -5.08 22.49 7.06
CA ILE A 127 -6.46 22.42 6.56
C ILE A 127 -7.40 22.64 7.74
N VAL A 128 -8.39 23.50 7.55
CA VAL A 128 -9.41 23.80 8.57
C VAL A 128 -10.81 23.86 7.97
N SER A 129 -11.81 23.55 8.78
CA SER A 129 -13.22 23.86 8.46
C SER A 129 -13.48 25.37 8.56
N PRO A 130 -14.56 25.88 7.98
CA PRO A 130 -14.98 27.28 8.18
C PRO A 130 -15.17 27.64 9.68
N THR A 131 -15.62 26.68 10.47
CA THR A 131 -15.81 26.84 11.90
C THR A 131 -14.47 26.94 12.65
N GLN A 132 -13.51 26.08 12.32
CA GLN A 132 -12.17 26.14 12.91
C GLN A 132 -11.44 27.44 12.51
N ALA A 133 -11.60 27.92 11.27
CA ALA A 133 -10.98 29.17 10.83
C ALA A 133 -11.39 30.40 11.65
N GLN A 134 -12.60 30.38 12.23
CA GLN A 134 -13.06 31.45 13.12
C GLN A 134 -12.47 31.38 14.54
N ARG A 135 -11.99 30.19 14.95
CA ARG A 135 -11.47 29.96 16.31
C ARG A 135 -9.98 30.18 16.43
N HIS A 136 -9.23 29.94 15.36
CA HIS A 136 -7.78 30.02 15.38
C HIS A 136 -7.26 31.29 14.74
N ASN A 137 -6.30 31.94 15.39
CA ASN A 137 -5.73 33.21 14.95
C ASN A 137 -4.53 32.97 14.02
N LEU A 138 -4.79 32.34 12.87
CA LEU A 138 -3.82 32.17 11.79
C LEU A 138 -4.32 32.88 10.53
N PRO A 139 -3.44 33.43 9.67
CA PRO A 139 -3.87 34.04 8.42
C PRO A 139 -4.52 33.01 7.49
N VAL A 140 -5.63 33.38 6.85
CA VAL A 140 -6.25 32.59 5.81
C VAL A 140 -5.46 32.75 4.52
N HIS A 141 -4.80 31.68 4.09
CA HIS A 141 -4.07 31.62 2.81
C HIS A 141 -5.04 31.48 1.64
N THR A 142 -5.98 30.53 1.74
CA THR A 142 -6.95 30.23 0.69
C THR A 142 -8.27 29.78 1.32
N ASP A 143 -9.37 30.29 0.78
CA ASP A 143 -10.73 29.89 1.15
C ASP A 143 -11.37 29.22 -0.07
N LEU A 144 -11.44 27.88 -0.05
CA LEU A 144 -11.95 27.07 -1.15
C LEU A 144 -13.50 27.05 -1.19
N SER A 145 -14.17 27.43 -0.11
CA SER A 145 -15.64 27.56 -0.10
C SER A 145 -16.15 28.66 -1.06
N LYS A 146 -15.25 29.53 -1.49
CA LYS A 146 -15.54 30.62 -2.44
C LYS A 146 -15.31 30.26 -3.90
N GLN A 147 -14.81 29.03 -4.20
CA GLN A 147 -14.48 28.65 -5.57
C GLN A 147 -15.68 28.24 -6.40
N HIS A 148 -16.72 27.71 -5.77
CA HIS A 148 -18.00 27.32 -6.41
C HIS A 148 -17.82 26.45 -7.66
N TRP A 149 -16.94 25.43 -7.60
CA TRP A 149 -16.77 24.47 -8.70
C TRP A 149 -18.07 23.70 -8.96
N GLY A 150 -18.44 23.60 -10.24
CA GLY A 150 -19.63 22.88 -10.65
C GLY A 150 -19.48 21.35 -10.70
N SER A 151 -18.23 20.86 -10.71
CA SER A 151 -17.94 19.42 -10.75
C SER A 151 -16.54 19.12 -10.22
N ARG A 152 -16.35 17.86 -9.84
CA ARG A 152 -15.05 17.29 -9.43
C ARG A 152 -13.99 17.47 -10.54
N SER A 153 -14.34 17.17 -11.80
CA SER A 153 -13.43 17.32 -12.93
C SER A 153 -12.97 18.77 -13.11
N GLN A 154 -13.87 19.74 -12.94
CA GLN A 154 -13.51 21.17 -13.00
C GLN A 154 -12.54 21.55 -11.90
N ALA A 155 -12.78 21.09 -10.68
CA ALA A 155 -11.96 21.38 -9.52
C ALA A 155 -10.55 20.79 -9.66
N TYR A 156 -10.42 19.54 -10.08
CA TYR A 156 -9.10 18.92 -10.25
C TYR A 156 -8.37 19.38 -11.51
N ASP A 157 -9.06 19.80 -12.56
CA ASP A 157 -8.39 20.44 -13.70
C ASP A 157 -7.83 21.81 -13.30
N TRP A 158 -8.57 22.58 -12.53
CA TRP A 158 -8.05 23.83 -11.94
C TRP A 158 -6.81 23.53 -11.06
N ALA A 159 -6.90 22.52 -10.18
CA ALA A 159 -5.78 22.13 -9.32
C ALA A 159 -4.56 21.68 -10.14
N ARG A 160 -4.75 20.88 -11.19
CA ARG A 160 -3.68 20.46 -12.11
C ARG A 160 -2.98 21.65 -12.73
N GLN A 161 -3.73 22.62 -13.26
CA GLN A 161 -3.17 23.80 -13.92
C GLN A 161 -2.41 24.72 -12.97
N ASN A 162 -2.86 24.84 -11.72
CA ASN A 162 -2.35 25.84 -10.77
C ASN A 162 -1.38 25.25 -9.72
N LEU A 163 -1.49 23.96 -9.39
CA LEU A 163 -0.78 23.37 -8.24
C LEU A 163 0.19 22.24 -8.63
N LEU A 164 -0.04 21.50 -9.73
CA LEU A 164 0.75 20.31 -10.06
C LEU A 164 2.23 20.63 -10.24
N ASN A 165 2.57 21.76 -10.87
CA ASN A 165 3.95 22.19 -11.07
C ASN A 165 4.68 22.55 -9.76
N GLY A 166 3.96 22.91 -8.70
CA GLY A 166 4.51 23.19 -7.36
C GLY A 166 4.60 21.95 -6.48
N ALA A 167 3.99 20.83 -6.90
CA ALA A 167 4.01 19.59 -6.17
C ALA A 167 5.29 18.77 -6.43
N SER A 168 5.52 17.76 -5.58
CA SER A 168 6.58 16.78 -5.77
C SER A 168 6.43 16.09 -7.15
N SER A 169 7.56 15.84 -7.82
CA SER A 169 7.57 15.03 -9.04
C SER A 169 7.75 13.54 -8.77
N HIS A 170 7.89 13.12 -7.52
CA HIS A 170 8.14 11.72 -7.14
C HIS A 170 6.86 10.90 -6.94
N ALA A 171 5.75 11.57 -6.64
CA ALA A 171 4.50 10.88 -6.39
C ALA A 171 3.27 11.77 -6.61
N VAL A 172 2.12 11.10 -6.81
CA VAL A 172 0.77 11.65 -6.68
C VAL A 172 -0.05 10.75 -5.78
N ALA A 173 -1.18 11.23 -5.28
CA ALA A 173 -2.04 10.44 -4.42
C ALA A 173 -3.52 10.51 -4.80
N GLY A 174 -4.18 9.33 -4.76
CA GLY A 174 -5.63 9.21 -4.84
C GLY A 174 -6.23 9.00 -3.44
N LEU A 175 -7.06 9.92 -2.97
CA LEU A 175 -7.75 9.78 -1.68
C LEU A 175 -9.25 10.05 -1.83
N ASP A 176 -10.08 9.13 -1.32
CA ASP A 176 -11.52 9.33 -1.30
C ASP A 176 -11.90 10.46 -0.31
N PRO A 177 -12.42 11.59 -0.80
CA PRO A 177 -12.83 12.69 0.07
C PRO A 177 -14.09 12.39 0.88
N ASN A 178 -14.77 11.26 0.63
CA ASN A 178 -15.92 10.80 1.38
C ASN A 178 -15.61 9.75 2.42
N SER A 179 -14.35 9.30 2.51
CA SER A 179 -13.94 8.37 3.56
C SER A 179 -14.27 8.91 4.94
N THR A 180 -14.62 8.00 5.83
CA THR A 180 -14.93 8.30 7.23
C THR A 180 -13.83 7.79 8.15
N ASP A 181 -13.90 8.13 9.42
CA ASP A 181 -12.97 7.70 10.45
C ASP A 181 -11.52 8.20 10.19
N GLY A 182 -10.55 7.51 10.74
CA GLY A 182 -9.13 7.81 10.56
C GLY A 182 -8.63 7.67 9.11
N ARG A 183 -9.38 6.98 8.23
CA ARG A 183 -9.02 6.81 6.81
C ARG A 183 -8.87 8.13 6.07
N MET A 184 -9.70 9.11 6.36
CA MET A 184 -9.60 10.43 5.73
C MET A 184 -8.27 11.13 6.05
N ALA A 185 -7.71 10.90 7.24
CA ALA A 185 -6.56 11.62 7.76
C ALA A 185 -5.24 10.83 7.69
N GLY A 186 -5.28 9.49 7.66
CA GLY A 186 -4.13 8.62 7.86
C GLY A 186 -2.89 8.98 7.05
N LEU A 187 -3.02 9.10 5.74
CA LEU A 187 -1.90 9.43 4.86
C LEU A 187 -1.58 10.93 4.77
N ARG A 188 -2.50 11.81 5.19
CA ARG A 188 -2.40 13.26 4.89
C ARG A 188 -1.18 13.94 5.48
N SER A 189 -0.69 13.50 6.64
CA SER A 189 0.55 14.02 7.21
C SER A 189 1.73 13.81 6.26
N PHE A 190 1.86 12.60 5.71
CA PHE A 190 2.90 12.29 4.73
C PHE A 190 2.75 13.10 3.43
N LEU A 191 1.53 13.26 2.93
CA LEU A 191 1.27 14.03 1.70
C LEU A 191 1.63 15.49 1.86
N VAL A 192 1.29 16.11 2.99
CA VAL A 192 1.65 17.50 3.31
C VAL A 192 3.17 17.63 3.50
N ALA A 193 3.81 16.70 4.25
CA ALA A 193 5.25 16.70 4.44
C ALA A 193 6.01 16.71 3.09
N ASN A 194 5.54 15.93 2.13
CA ASN A 194 6.19 15.73 0.84
C ASN A 194 5.66 16.62 -0.30
N ARG A 195 4.72 17.52 -0.04
CA ARG A 195 4.09 18.38 -1.06
C ARG A 195 3.47 17.59 -2.22
N ILE A 196 2.80 16.49 -1.92
CA ILE A 196 2.22 15.59 -2.94
C ILE A 196 0.94 16.22 -3.51
N PHE A 197 0.74 16.08 -4.82
CA PHE A 197 -0.52 16.42 -5.49
C PHE A 197 -1.57 15.35 -5.19
N VAL A 198 -2.77 15.77 -4.72
CA VAL A 198 -3.84 14.88 -4.27
C VAL A 198 -5.09 15.07 -5.10
N TYR A 199 -5.70 13.97 -5.53
CA TYR A 199 -6.91 13.97 -6.35
C TYR A 199 -7.81 12.76 -6.05
N TRP A 200 -9.02 12.75 -6.62
CA TRP A 200 -9.93 11.61 -6.62
C TRP A 200 -10.79 11.64 -7.88
N LEU A 201 -10.37 10.90 -8.90
CA LEU A 201 -10.96 10.86 -10.23
C LEU A 201 -11.31 9.44 -10.63
N ASP A 202 -12.33 9.29 -11.48
CA ASP A 202 -12.79 8.00 -11.98
C ASP A 202 -12.10 7.63 -13.29
N SER A 203 -11.28 6.60 -13.24
CA SER A 203 -10.54 6.06 -14.39
C SER A 203 -11.42 5.37 -15.44
N ASN A 204 -12.67 5.04 -15.12
CA ASN A 204 -13.66 4.46 -16.04
C ASN A 204 -14.61 5.51 -16.67
N SER A 205 -14.34 6.78 -16.48
CA SER A 205 -15.20 7.86 -16.96
C SER A 205 -14.47 8.84 -17.87
N SER A 206 -15.14 9.93 -18.25
CA SER A 206 -14.50 11.05 -18.97
C SER A 206 -13.37 11.71 -18.18
N GLU A 207 -13.21 11.43 -16.89
CA GLU A 207 -12.13 11.92 -16.03
C GLU A 207 -10.80 11.23 -16.28
N GLN A 208 -10.78 10.07 -16.96
CA GLN A 208 -9.56 9.35 -17.32
C GLN A 208 -8.54 10.25 -18.02
N SER A 209 -8.98 11.07 -18.97
CA SER A 209 -8.08 11.95 -19.72
C SER A 209 -7.37 12.97 -18.82
N LEU A 210 -8.01 13.40 -17.74
CA LEU A 210 -7.41 14.29 -16.74
C LEU A 210 -6.37 13.56 -15.90
N MET A 211 -6.65 12.31 -15.50
CA MET A 211 -5.66 11.46 -14.82
C MET A 211 -4.42 11.24 -15.68
N GLU A 212 -4.60 10.93 -16.98
CA GLU A 212 -3.49 10.79 -17.93
C GLU A 212 -2.64 12.06 -18.03
N GLN A 213 -3.25 13.24 -18.02
CA GLN A 213 -2.53 14.50 -18.03
C GLN A 213 -1.72 14.73 -16.75
N ILE A 214 -2.27 14.31 -15.58
CA ILE A 214 -1.55 14.35 -14.31
C ILE A 214 -0.33 13.42 -14.37
N TYR A 215 -0.50 12.17 -14.83
CA TYR A 215 0.58 11.18 -14.88
C TYR A 215 1.69 11.55 -15.88
N LYS A 216 1.34 12.11 -17.03
CA LYS A 216 2.31 12.60 -18.03
C LYS A 216 3.24 13.70 -17.50
N ALA A 217 2.86 14.39 -16.43
CA ALA A 217 3.70 15.40 -15.80
C ALA A 217 4.77 14.82 -14.86
N LEU A 218 4.73 13.50 -14.59
CA LEU A 218 5.66 12.81 -13.70
C LEU A 218 6.63 11.94 -14.50
N PRO A 219 7.84 11.71 -13.96
CA PRO A 219 8.78 10.77 -14.57
C PRO A 219 8.32 9.31 -14.37
N PRO A 220 8.80 8.37 -15.20
CA PRO A 220 8.64 6.94 -14.92
C PRO A 220 9.15 6.58 -13.52
N LEU A 221 8.52 5.59 -12.89
CA LEU A 221 8.76 5.16 -11.51
C LEU A 221 8.37 6.20 -10.45
N ALA A 222 7.74 7.32 -10.81
CA ALA A 222 6.97 8.09 -9.84
C ALA A 222 5.84 7.21 -9.27
N VAL A 223 5.54 7.40 -7.98
CA VAL A 223 4.63 6.50 -7.27
C VAL A 223 3.21 7.04 -7.25
N HIS A 224 2.23 6.17 -7.45
CA HIS A 224 0.85 6.45 -7.08
C HIS A 224 0.61 5.97 -5.64
N LEU A 225 0.32 6.89 -4.74
CA LEU A 225 -0.05 6.62 -3.35
C LEU A 225 -1.57 6.62 -3.18
N GLY A 226 -2.06 6.00 -2.12
CA GLY A 226 -3.49 5.92 -1.85
C GLY A 226 -4.19 4.87 -2.68
N TRP A 227 -5.39 5.16 -3.20
CA TRP A 227 -6.17 4.19 -3.96
C TRP A 227 -6.96 4.84 -5.10
N PHE A 228 -7.89 4.09 -5.69
CA PHE A 228 -8.71 4.46 -6.83
C PHE A 228 -10.20 4.26 -6.56
N ILE A 229 -11.06 4.88 -7.36
CA ILE A 229 -12.50 4.60 -7.39
C ILE A 229 -12.74 3.20 -7.96
N ASP A 230 -12.00 2.84 -9.02
CA ASP A 230 -12.00 1.51 -9.61
C ASP A 230 -10.55 1.00 -9.71
N GLU A 231 -10.30 -0.11 -9.06
CA GLU A 231 -8.97 -0.71 -8.95
C GLU A 231 -8.40 -1.08 -10.31
N SER A 232 -9.15 -1.88 -11.06
CA SER A 232 -8.65 -2.48 -12.30
C SER A 232 -8.25 -1.42 -13.33
N SER A 233 -9.12 -0.44 -13.59
CA SER A 233 -8.83 0.64 -14.53
C SER A 233 -7.78 1.61 -14.00
N GLY A 234 -7.76 1.88 -12.69
CA GLY A 234 -6.78 2.75 -12.04
C GLY A 234 -5.37 2.17 -12.14
N VAL A 235 -5.19 0.90 -11.75
CA VAL A 235 -3.89 0.20 -11.85
C VAL A 235 -3.46 0.02 -13.30
N LYS A 236 -4.39 -0.26 -14.21
CA LYS A 236 -4.11 -0.29 -15.65
C LYS A 236 -3.53 1.04 -16.13
N LEU A 237 -4.12 2.14 -15.71
CA LEU A 237 -3.73 3.47 -16.15
C LEU A 237 -2.36 3.90 -15.59
N THR A 238 -2.09 3.62 -14.31
CA THR A 238 -0.78 3.87 -13.70
C THR A 238 0.31 2.98 -14.30
N SER A 239 -0.02 1.71 -14.59
CA SER A 239 0.91 0.78 -15.24
C SER A 239 1.32 1.27 -16.63
N LYS A 240 0.37 1.77 -17.45
CA LYS A 240 0.68 2.42 -18.74
C LYS A 240 1.61 3.62 -18.60
N ALA A 241 1.52 4.34 -17.50
CA ALA A 241 2.41 5.45 -17.19
C ALA A 241 3.74 5.01 -16.53
N SER A 242 3.96 3.71 -16.34
CA SER A 242 5.11 3.11 -15.61
C SER A 242 5.24 3.63 -14.18
N MET A 243 4.12 3.74 -13.50
CA MET A 243 4.00 4.21 -12.12
C MET A 243 3.52 3.06 -11.22
N PRO A 244 4.33 2.60 -10.25
CA PRO A 244 3.87 1.60 -9.29
C PRO A 244 2.86 2.20 -8.31
N VAL A 245 1.90 1.40 -7.87
CA VAL A 245 0.91 1.78 -6.87
C VAL A 245 1.35 1.28 -5.51
N LEU A 246 1.34 2.16 -4.52
CA LEU A 246 1.45 1.81 -3.11
C LEU A 246 0.11 2.14 -2.44
N ALA A 247 -0.67 1.11 -2.15
CA ALA A 247 -1.95 1.26 -1.47
C ALA A 247 -1.72 1.73 -0.04
N THR A 248 -2.04 3.01 0.21
CA THR A 248 -1.68 3.73 1.44
C THR A 248 -2.74 4.72 1.89
N ASP A 249 -3.95 4.68 1.31
CA ASP A 249 -4.99 5.69 1.54
C ASP A 249 -5.33 5.90 3.04
N PHE A 250 -5.18 4.88 3.88
CA PHE A 250 -5.30 5.01 5.33
C PHE A 250 -4.07 4.50 6.12
N PHE A 251 -2.90 4.42 5.48
CA PHE A 251 -1.65 4.16 6.19
C PHE A 251 -1.28 5.38 7.04
N SER A 252 -1.15 5.18 8.35
CA SER A 252 -0.90 6.26 9.30
C SER A 252 0.58 6.46 9.59
N ASN A 253 0.98 7.72 9.80
CA ASN A 253 2.35 8.10 10.20
C ASN A 253 3.45 7.61 9.26
N LEU A 254 3.21 7.58 7.94
CA LEU A 254 4.18 7.04 6.98
C LEU A 254 5.52 7.78 7.03
N GLU A 255 5.53 9.09 7.26
CA GLU A 255 6.74 9.90 7.41
C GLU A 255 7.56 9.51 8.64
N VAL A 256 6.91 9.04 9.71
CA VAL A 256 7.60 8.48 10.88
C VAL A 256 8.18 7.11 10.54
N TRP A 257 7.38 6.25 9.95
CA TRP A 257 7.80 4.87 9.65
C TRP A 257 8.96 4.78 8.66
N THR A 258 9.01 5.65 7.66
CA THR A 258 10.13 5.72 6.69
C THR A 258 11.44 6.19 7.32
N SER A 259 11.40 6.79 8.50
CA SER A 259 12.55 7.37 9.22
C SER A 259 13.04 6.52 10.39
N VAL A 260 12.21 5.61 10.92
CA VAL A 260 12.58 4.77 12.06
C VAL A 260 13.30 3.51 11.56
N PRO A 261 14.57 3.32 11.91
CA PRO A 261 15.31 2.14 11.49
C PRO A 261 14.84 0.87 12.22
N ALA A 262 14.90 -0.26 11.54
CA ALA A 262 14.73 -1.54 12.20
C ALA A 262 15.96 -1.84 13.07
N THR A 263 15.72 -2.30 14.30
CA THR A 263 16.77 -2.75 15.22
C THR A 263 17.08 -4.24 15.12
N THR A 264 16.23 -4.98 14.42
CA THR A 264 16.40 -6.41 14.13
C THR A 264 16.34 -6.65 12.61
N SER A 265 16.71 -7.84 12.17
CA SER A 265 16.70 -8.19 10.75
C SER A 265 15.28 -8.09 10.16
N MET A 266 15.17 -7.49 8.98
CA MET A 266 13.96 -7.53 8.16
C MET A 266 13.89 -8.81 7.29
N ALA A 267 14.99 -9.55 7.22
CA ALA A 267 15.06 -10.77 6.43
C ALA A 267 14.33 -11.90 7.18
N GLN A 268 13.38 -12.54 6.51
CA GLN A 268 12.75 -13.74 7.04
C GLN A 268 13.79 -14.84 7.27
N PRO A 269 13.60 -15.72 8.25
CA PRO A 269 14.45 -16.89 8.46
C PRO A 269 14.54 -17.73 7.19
N LYS A 270 15.71 -18.33 6.95
CA LYS A 270 15.84 -19.33 5.89
C LYS A 270 15.17 -20.60 6.37
N HIS A 271 14.26 -21.12 5.57
CA HIS A 271 13.72 -22.45 5.78
C HIS A 271 14.63 -23.47 5.08
N ASP A 272 15.08 -24.49 5.82
CA ASP A 272 15.79 -25.65 5.23
C ASP A 272 14.75 -26.57 4.56
N VAL A 273 14.02 -26.03 3.59
CA VAL A 273 13.10 -26.83 2.79
C VAL A 273 13.90 -27.46 1.65
N PRO A 274 13.86 -28.79 1.47
CA PRO A 274 14.48 -29.40 0.32
C PRO A 274 13.98 -28.77 -0.97
N ALA A 275 14.90 -28.50 -1.88
CA ALA A 275 14.54 -27.99 -3.19
C ALA A 275 13.56 -28.94 -3.89
N ILE A 276 12.38 -28.43 -4.24
CA ILE A 276 11.40 -29.20 -5.03
C ILE A 276 11.89 -29.16 -6.49
N THR A 277 12.27 -30.33 -7.01
CA THR A 277 12.61 -30.50 -8.44
C THR A 277 11.43 -31.17 -9.14
N THR A 278 11.35 -31.05 -10.46
CA THR A 278 10.35 -31.77 -11.24
C THR A 278 10.39 -33.27 -10.98
N ASP A 279 11.59 -33.82 -10.73
CA ASP A 279 11.80 -35.24 -10.42
C ASP A 279 11.35 -35.63 -9.01
N SER A 280 11.20 -34.65 -8.10
CA SER A 280 10.67 -34.87 -6.74
C SER A 280 9.14 -34.81 -6.67
N LEU A 281 8.48 -34.41 -7.75
CA LEU A 281 7.02 -34.37 -7.83
C LEU A 281 6.46 -35.70 -8.29
N ASP A 282 5.56 -36.25 -7.50
CA ASP A 282 4.81 -37.47 -7.84
C ASP A 282 3.54 -37.08 -8.63
N SER A 283 3.48 -37.46 -9.90
CA SER A 283 2.35 -37.14 -10.78
C SER A 283 1.03 -37.75 -10.32
N SER A 284 1.05 -38.69 -9.39
CA SER A 284 -0.15 -39.28 -8.78
C SER A 284 -0.68 -38.47 -7.57
N ARG A 285 0.04 -37.44 -7.13
CA ARG A 285 -0.34 -36.60 -6.00
C ARG A 285 -0.88 -35.25 -6.45
N VAL A 286 -1.76 -34.68 -5.62
CA VAL A 286 -2.20 -33.28 -5.73
C VAL A 286 -1.40 -32.47 -4.71
N TYR A 287 -0.76 -31.41 -5.20
CA TYR A 287 -0.01 -30.45 -4.38
C TYR A 287 -0.85 -29.21 -4.20
N LEU A 288 -1.01 -28.76 -2.97
CA LEU A 288 -1.78 -27.57 -2.61
C LEU A 288 -0.86 -26.56 -1.93
N SER A 289 -0.94 -25.32 -2.35
CA SER A 289 -0.30 -24.19 -1.71
C SER A 289 -1.35 -23.17 -1.31
N PHE A 290 -1.21 -22.61 -0.12
CA PHE A 290 -2.11 -21.59 0.41
C PHE A 290 -1.33 -20.31 0.62
N THR A 291 -1.78 -19.24 -0.03
CA THR A 291 -1.17 -17.92 0.08
C THR A 291 -2.26 -16.92 0.49
N ILE A 292 -1.96 -16.15 1.52
CA ILE A 292 -2.77 -14.98 1.90
C ILE A 292 -2.23 -13.81 1.11
N SER A 293 -2.99 -13.35 0.14
CA SER A 293 -2.65 -12.22 -0.72
C SER A 293 -3.02 -10.88 -0.07
N ASP A 294 -2.91 -9.78 -0.83
CA ASP A 294 -3.13 -8.39 -0.44
C ASP A 294 -1.91 -7.68 0.18
N GLY A 295 -0.74 -8.32 0.14
CA GLY A 295 0.48 -7.81 0.77
C GLY A 295 1.20 -6.70 -0.01
N ASP A 296 0.75 -6.31 -1.21
CA ASP A 296 1.14 -5.06 -1.87
C ASP A 296 0.57 -3.84 -1.15
N ASN A 297 -0.52 -4.05 -0.43
CA ASN A 297 -1.30 -3.05 0.26
C ASN A 297 -0.67 -2.72 1.62
N LEU A 298 0.07 -1.61 1.70
CA LEU A 298 0.80 -1.24 2.92
C LEU A 298 -0.11 -1.00 4.11
N GLN A 299 -1.29 -0.44 3.90
CA GLN A 299 -2.25 -0.23 4.97
C GLN A 299 -2.87 -1.55 5.46
N TYR A 300 -3.03 -2.54 4.57
CA TYR A 300 -3.42 -3.88 4.98
C TYR A 300 -2.37 -4.49 5.92
N ILE A 301 -1.09 -4.35 5.59
CA ILE A 301 0.03 -4.81 6.44
C ILE A 301 0.00 -4.11 7.80
N GLN A 302 -0.24 -2.79 7.83
CA GLN A 302 -0.29 -2.01 9.07
C GLN A 302 -1.48 -2.41 9.97
N HIS A 303 -2.62 -2.78 9.40
CA HIS A 303 -3.86 -2.97 10.14
C HIS A 303 -4.37 -4.41 10.09
N ARG A 304 -5.00 -4.81 8.99
CA ARG A 304 -5.74 -6.07 8.89
C ARG A 304 -4.84 -7.30 8.95
N MET A 305 -3.68 -7.27 8.31
CA MET A 305 -2.69 -8.34 8.41
C MET A 305 -2.21 -8.50 9.85
N LEU A 306 -1.97 -7.42 10.57
CA LEU A 306 -1.59 -7.44 11.98
C LEU A 306 -2.62 -8.22 12.81
N GLY A 307 -3.90 -7.91 12.67
CA GLY A 307 -4.97 -8.63 13.38
C GLY A 307 -4.94 -10.13 13.09
N ARG A 308 -4.88 -10.51 11.81
CA ARG A 308 -4.82 -11.92 11.39
C ARG A 308 -3.55 -12.63 11.87
N TRP A 309 -2.42 -11.93 11.83
CA TRP A 309 -1.14 -12.46 12.29
C TRP A 309 -1.14 -12.80 13.78
N GLN A 310 -1.88 -12.03 14.57
CA GLN A 310 -2.02 -12.22 16.02
C GLN A 310 -3.16 -13.17 16.43
N GLU A 311 -3.97 -13.64 15.50
CA GLU A 311 -5.03 -14.59 15.81
C GLU A 311 -4.47 -15.91 16.33
N SER A 312 -5.20 -16.53 17.26
CA SER A 312 -4.83 -17.84 17.82
C SER A 312 -4.79 -18.96 16.78
N ALA A 313 -5.52 -18.80 15.67
CA ALA A 313 -5.51 -19.73 14.54
C ALA A 313 -4.18 -19.72 13.77
N HIS A 314 -3.41 -18.64 13.86
CA HIS A 314 -2.05 -18.56 13.33
C HIS A 314 -1.06 -19.14 14.35
N ASP A 315 -1.15 -20.45 14.61
CA ASP A 315 -0.36 -21.18 15.61
C ASP A 315 0.89 -21.88 15.04
N GLY A 316 1.04 -21.88 13.71
CA GLY A 316 2.14 -22.57 13.01
C GLY A 316 1.88 -24.05 12.76
N SER A 317 0.67 -24.53 12.99
CA SER A 317 0.28 -25.93 12.72
C SER A 317 0.12 -26.21 11.23
N PHE A 318 -0.01 -25.16 10.41
CA PHE A 318 -0.29 -25.25 8.99
C PHE A 318 0.62 -24.31 8.18
N PRO A 319 1.25 -24.78 7.07
CA PRO A 319 2.07 -23.94 6.21
C PRO A 319 1.25 -22.88 5.46
N LEU A 320 1.65 -21.62 5.60
CA LEU A 320 1.01 -20.47 4.94
C LEU A 320 2.04 -19.57 4.26
N GLY A 321 1.74 -19.20 3.03
CA GLY A 321 2.39 -18.06 2.38
C GLY A 321 1.67 -16.77 2.78
N TRP A 322 2.43 -15.77 3.23
CA TRP A 322 1.93 -14.44 3.54
C TRP A 322 2.54 -13.43 2.59
N THR A 323 1.74 -12.81 1.75
CA THR A 323 2.29 -11.76 0.91
C THR A 323 2.61 -10.53 1.73
N ILE A 324 3.75 -9.91 1.40
CA ILE A 324 4.23 -8.69 2.03
C ILE A 324 4.92 -7.82 0.98
N SER A 325 4.70 -6.52 1.01
CA SER A 325 5.31 -5.63 0.04
C SER A 325 6.82 -5.51 0.29
N PRO A 326 7.67 -5.78 -0.72
CA PRO A 326 9.12 -5.56 -0.59
C PRO A 326 9.49 -4.12 -0.26
N VAL A 327 8.65 -3.14 -0.67
CA VAL A 327 8.87 -1.72 -0.37
C VAL A 327 8.71 -1.42 1.13
N LEU A 328 8.13 -2.32 1.91
CA LEU A 328 8.03 -2.18 3.36
C LEU A 328 9.41 -2.00 4.01
N SER A 329 10.46 -2.59 3.42
CA SER A 329 11.85 -2.36 3.83
C SER A 329 12.29 -0.89 3.76
N GLN A 330 11.63 -0.07 2.95
CA GLN A 330 11.83 1.37 2.85
C GLN A 330 10.73 2.17 3.57
N ALA A 331 9.48 1.71 3.47
CA ALA A 331 8.32 2.43 3.97
C ALA A 331 8.14 2.28 5.49
N ALA A 332 8.41 1.09 6.03
CA ALA A 332 8.29 0.81 7.46
C ALA A 332 9.22 -0.36 7.87
N PRO A 333 10.54 -0.12 7.95
CA PRO A 333 11.52 -1.16 8.29
C PRO A 333 11.20 -1.89 9.60
N VAL A 334 10.65 -1.20 10.58
CA VAL A 334 10.24 -1.79 11.88
C VAL A 334 9.13 -2.82 11.69
N MET A 335 8.15 -2.54 10.84
CA MET A 335 7.06 -3.48 10.54
C MET A 335 7.58 -4.71 9.79
N ALA A 336 8.47 -4.49 8.80
CA ALA A 336 9.13 -5.59 8.08
C ALA A 336 9.89 -6.51 9.06
N ALA A 337 10.65 -5.92 9.99
CA ALA A 337 11.37 -6.67 11.01
C ALA A 337 10.44 -7.38 12.01
N TYR A 338 9.29 -6.78 12.34
CA TYR A 338 8.29 -7.41 13.19
C TYR A 338 7.78 -8.71 12.57
N TYR A 339 7.30 -8.66 11.32
CA TYR A 339 6.78 -9.86 10.64
C TYR A 339 7.88 -10.92 10.45
N ALA A 340 9.09 -10.51 10.06
CA ALA A 340 10.20 -11.45 9.89
C ALA A 340 10.56 -12.19 11.18
N ARG A 341 10.62 -11.50 12.34
CA ARG A 341 11.02 -12.14 13.62
C ARG A 341 9.90 -12.91 14.30
N THR A 342 8.62 -12.62 13.96
CA THR A 342 7.46 -13.27 14.58
C THR A 342 6.84 -14.35 13.69
N ALA A 343 7.36 -14.54 12.48
CA ALA A 343 6.97 -15.61 11.58
C ALA A 343 7.12 -16.98 12.24
N LYS A 344 6.15 -17.86 12.06
CA LYS A 344 6.22 -19.25 12.52
C LYS A 344 7.15 -20.05 11.60
N PRO A 345 7.66 -21.18 12.05
CA PRO A 345 8.51 -22.04 11.19
C PRO A 345 7.84 -22.54 9.91
N THR A 346 6.51 -22.51 9.87
CA THR A 346 5.69 -22.92 8.72
C THR A 346 5.24 -21.76 7.85
N ASP A 347 5.54 -20.52 8.24
CA ASP A 347 5.21 -19.35 7.43
C ASP A 347 6.29 -19.10 6.38
N GLU A 348 5.87 -18.64 5.22
CA GLU A 348 6.75 -18.05 4.23
C GLU A 348 6.25 -16.64 3.87
N LEU A 349 7.12 -15.64 4.01
CA LEU A 349 6.84 -14.30 3.51
C LEU A 349 7.12 -14.26 2.01
N ILE A 350 6.13 -13.87 1.24
CA ILE A 350 6.13 -13.84 -0.23
C ILE A 350 6.03 -12.39 -0.69
N ALA A 351 6.87 -11.98 -1.64
CA ALA A 351 6.71 -10.67 -2.25
C ALA A 351 5.38 -10.63 -3.02
N GLY A 352 4.51 -9.71 -2.69
CA GLY A 352 3.19 -9.71 -3.33
C GLY A 352 2.69 -8.36 -3.70
N PRO A 353 1.58 -8.50 -4.43
CA PRO A 353 1.62 -8.44 -5.88
C PRO A 353 2.02 -7.04 -6.35
N SER A 354 2.65 -6.89 -7.36
CA SER A 354 3.45 -7.53 -8.35
C SER A 354 4.93 -7.10 -8.20
N GLY A 355 5.42 -7.03 -6.97
CA GLY A 355 6.80 -6.65 -6.65
C GLY A 355 6.91 -5.41 -5.76
N ALA A 356 7.78 -4.45 -6.11
CA ALA A 356 8.03 -3.23 -5.31
C ALA A 356 6.81 -2.33 -5.15
N GLY A 357 5.76 -2.52 -5.95
CA GLY A 357 4.46 -1.88 -5.88
C GLY A 357 3.49 -2.57 -6.83
N TYR A 358 2.20 -2.39 -6.61
CA TYR A 358 1.17 -3.03 -7.42
C TYR A 358 1.14 -2.46 -8.83
N MET A 359 1.15 -3.34 -9.81
CA MET A 359 1.09 -2.99 -11.22
C MET A 359 0.66 -4.18 -12.06
N PHE A 360 0.18 -3.93 -13.26
CA PHE A 360 -0.07 -4.95 -14.27
C PHE A 360 1.11 -5.03 -15.22
N PRO A 361 1.91 -6.11 -15.17
CA PRO A 361 3.07 -6.27 -16.04
C PRO A 361 2.74 -6.18 -17.52
N SER A 362 1.55 -6.62 -17.92
CA SER A 362 1.06 -6.59 -19.31
C SER A 362 0.90 -5.17 -19.86
N GLU A 363 0.62 -4.21 -18.99
CA GLU A 363 0.38 -2.80 -19.35
C GLU A 363 1.62 -1.92 -19.17
N TRP A 364 2.68 -2.46 -18.56
CA TRP A 364 3.87 -1.69 -18.25
C TRP A 364 4.75 -1.46 -19.49
N SER A 365 5.38 -0.28 -19.57
CA SER A 365 6.31 -0.01 -20.67
C SER A 365 7.47 -1.00 -20.67
N GLN A 366 7.68 -1.68 -21.80
CA GLN A 366 8.79 -2.62 -21.99
C GLN A 366 10.16 -1.98 -21.75
N GLN A 367 10.29 -0.69 -22.02
CA GLN A 367 11.53 0.05 -21.79
C GLN A 367 11.79 0.28 -20.29
N GLN A 368 10.76 0.45 -19.48
CA GLN A 368 10.86 0.77 -18.05
C GLN A 368 10.76 -0.47 -17.15
N LEU A 369 10.23 -1.58 -17.65
CA LEU A 369 10.04 -2.80 -16.88
C LEU A 369 11.35 -3.33 -16.25
N PRO A 370 12.51 -3.37 -16.95
CA PRO A 370 13.77 -3.83 -16.35
C PRO A 370 14.19 -3.02 -15.12
N ALA A 371 14.00 -1.71 -15.13
CA ALA A 371 14.33 -0.87 -13.98
C ALA A 371 13.44 -1.16 -12.76
N PHE A 372 12.15 -1.36 -12.97
CA PHE A 372 11.22 -1.75 -11.91
C PHE A 372 11.55 -3.13 -11.33
N LEU A 373 11.85 -4.11 -12.18
CA LEU A 373 12.22 -5.47 -11.75
C LEU A 373 13.55 -5.49 -11.01
N GLN A 374 14.52 -4.67 -11.43
CA GLN A 374 15.78 -4.50 -10.71
C GLN A 374 15.54 -3.98 -9.30
N LEU A 375 14.71 -2.95 -9.15
CA LEU A 375 14.33 -2.41 -7.86
C LEU A 375 13.60 -3.47 -7.01
N THR A 376 12.63 -4.19 -7.59
CA THR A 376 11.93 -5.29 -6.93
C THR A 376 12.91 -6.32 -6.38
N GLY A 377 13.85 -6.79 -7.19
CA GLY A 377 14.87 -7.77 -6.77
C GLY A 377 15.77 -7.27 -5.65
N GLN A 378 16.15 -5.99 -5.66
CA GLN A 378 16.94 -5.38 -4.57
C GLN A 378 16.16 -5.36 -3.26
N LEU A 379 14.88 -4.96 -3.29
CA LEU A 379 14.03 -4.91 -2.11
C LEU A 379 13.71 -6.30 -1.57
N MET A 380 13.37 -7.26 -2.44
CA MET A 380 13.17 -8.66 -2.07
C MET A 380 14.41 -9.23 -1.38
N LYS A 381 15.60 -8.96 -1.91
CA LYS A 381 16.85 -9.40 -1.30
C LYS A 381 17.05 -8.84 0.10
N SER A 382 16.69 -7.59 0.36
CA SER A 382 16.83 -6.98 1.69
C SER A 382 15.97 -7.66 2.76
N MET A 383 14.88 -8.31 2.35
CA MET A 383 13.94 -9.03 3.22
C MET A 383 14.07 -10.57 3.10
N ASN A 384 15.03 -11.07 2.33
CA ASN A 384 15.21 -12.49 2.02
C ASN A 384 13.95 -13.15 1.42
N LEU A 385 13.18 -12.38 0.62
CA LEU A 385 12.02 -12.91 -0.11
C LEU A 385 12.50 -13.61 -1.38
N THR A 386 12.08 -14.85 -1.57
CA THR A 386 12.49 -15.69 -2.71
C THR A 386 11.36 -15.95 -3.70
N THR A 387 10.14 -15.74 -3.27
CA THR A 387 8.91 -15.96 -4.04
C THR A 387 8.24 -14.63 -4.34
N LEU A 388 7.71 -14.47 -5.53
CA LEU A 388 6.96 -13.28 -5.99
C LEU A 388 5.59 -13.71 -6.49
N GLU A 389 4.55 -13.13 -5.90
CA GLU A 389 3.19 -13.17 -6.46
C GLU A 389 3.05 -12.11 -7.54
N VAL A 390 2.49 -12.47 -8.68
CA VAL A 390 2.18 -11.54 -9.77
C VAL A 390 0.68 -11.56 -10.01
N LEU A 391 0.05 -10.40 -9.90
CA LEU A 391 -1.34 -10.18 -10.25
C LEU A 391 -1.43 -9.31 -11.49
N ASP A 392 -2.14 -9.79 -12.50
CA ASP A 392 -2.39 -9.04 -13.74
C ASP A 392 -3.85 -9.26 -14.16
N MET A 393 -4.67 -8.24 -14.00
CA MET A 393 -6.09 -8.26 -14.37
C MET A 393 -6.32 -7.62 -15.76
N SER A 394 -5.27 -7.43 -16.55
CA SER A 394 -5.37 -6.92 -17.90
C SER A 394 -5.86 -7.99 -18.87
N ASP A 395 -6.84 -7.66 -19.69
CA ASP A 395 -7.32 -8.53 -20.78
C ASP A 395 -6.45 -8.45 -22.06
N GLU A 396 -5.44 -7.58 -22.07
CA GLU A 396 -4.63 -7.33 -23.25
C GLU A 396 -3.45 -8.28 -23.39
N LYS A 397 -3.26 -8.78 -24.60
CA LYS A 397 -2.03 -9.50 -24.98
C LYS A 397 -0.89 -8.50 -25.12
N ILE A 398 0.18 -8.70 -24.39
CA ILE A 398 1.36 -7.84 -24.45
C ILE A 398 2.01 -8.00 -25.83
N GLY A 399 1.93 -6.96 -26.68
CA GLY A 399 2.68 -6.85 -27.92
C GLY A 399 2.74 -8.12 -28.79
N GLY A 400 1.69 -8.97 -28.75
CA GLY A 400 1.64 -10.25 -29.45
C GLY A 400 2.45 -11.39 -28.81
N GLN A 401 3.16 -11.12 -27.72
CA GLN A 401 3.95 -12.12 -26.99
C GLN A 401 3.10 -12.77 -25.88
N PRO A 402 3.24 -14.07 -25.64
CA PRO A 402 2.59 -14.70 -24.51
C PRO A 402 3.09 -14.07 -23.20
N PHE A 403 2.17 -13.77 -22.29
CA PHE A 403 2.50 -13.24 -20.94
C PHE A 403 3.65 -14.01 -20.24
N PHE A 404 3.68 -15.32 -20.38
CA PHE A 404 4.77 -16.17 -19.88
C PHE A 404 6.17 -15.79 -20.37
N GLU A 405 6.31 -15.28 -21.59
CA GLU A 405 7.64 -14.91 -22.10
C GLU A 405 8.15 -13.64 -21.43
N ILE A 406 7.27 -12.72 -21.08
CA ILE A 406 7.63 -11.49 -20.33
C ILE A 406 7.96 -11.84 -18.90
N LEU A 407 7.18 -12.71 -18.25
CA LEU A 407 7.52 -13.21 -16.90
C LEU A 407 8.83 -13.98 -16.92
N ARG A 408 9.10 -14.79 -17.96
CA ARG A 408 10.38 -15.48 -18.10
C ARG A 408 11.54 -14.50 -18.24
N GLN A 409 11.40 -13.45 -19.02
CA GLN A 409 12.41 -12.39 -19.15
C GLN A 409 12.58 -11.59 -17.85
N ALA A 410 11.50 -11.29 -17.16
CA ALA A 410 11.53 -10.67 -15.86
C ALA A 410 12.28 -11.53 -14.82
N ALA A 411 11.96 -12.82 -14.76
CA ALA A 411 12.64 -13.77 -13.91
C ALA A 411 14.15 -13.87 -14.24
N LEU A 412 14.51 -13.92 -15.52
CA LEU A 412 15.90 -13.94 -15.94
C LEU A 412 16.64 -12.63 -15.58
N THR A 413 15.94 -11.50 -15.61
CA THR A 413 16.52 -10.22 -15.18
C THR A 413 16.75 -10.22 -13.67
N LEU A 414 15.80 -10.68 -12.87
CA LEU A 414 15.95 -10.84 -11.42
C LEU A 414 17.10 -11.80 -11.07
N VAL A 415 17.24 -12.89 -11.80
CA VAL A 415 18.32 -13.89 -11.62
C VAL A 415 19.69 -13.33 -11.92
N ASN A 416 19.84 -12.55 -12.99
CA ASN A 416 21.11 -11.95 -13.36
C ASN A 416 21.62 -10.88 -12.39
N LEU A 417 20.74 -10.38 -11.50
CA LEU A 417 21.09 -9.37 -10.49
C LEU A 417 21.61 -9.99 -9.19
N VAL A 418 21.50 -11.31 -9.03
CA VAL A 418 21.93 -12.01 -7.81
C VAL A 418 23.10 -12.94 -8.12
N PRO A 419 24.30 -12.64 -7.64
CA PRO A 419 25.52 -13.36 -8.03
C PRO A 419 25.74 -14.63 -7.20
N THR A 420 24.80 -15.58 -7.16
CA THR A 420 25.05 -16.90 -6.60
C THR A 420 24.26 -18.00 -7.30
N THR A 421 24.92 -19.09 -7.62
CA THR A 421 24.35 -20.29 -8.26
C THR A 421 23.18 -20.91 -7.47
N SER A 422 23.13 -20.73 -6.15
CA SER A 422 22.06 -21.24 -5.29
C SER A 422 20.73 -20.48 -5.46
N LEU A 423 20.78 -19.20 -5.82
CA LEU A 423 19.57 -18.42 -6.04
C LEU A 423 18.97 -18.69 -7.44
N PHE A 424 19.81 -19.01 -8.42
CA PHE A 424 19.35 -19.42 -9.75
C PHE A 424 18.46 -20.66 -9.66
N GLU A 425 18.85 -21.64 -8.85
CA GLU A 425 18.05 -22.82 -8.62
C GLU A 425 16.81 -22.52 -7.75
N ALA A 426 16.92 -21.67 -6.74
CA ALA A 426 15.78 -21.26 -5.91
C ALA A 426 14.72 -20.47 -6.72
N VAL A 427 15.15 -19.59 -7.61
CA VAL A 427 14.24 -18.83 -8.50
C VAL A 427 13.60 -19.73 -9.55
N LYS A 428 14.33 -20.70 -10.11
CA LYS A 428 13.74 -21.76 -10.96
C LYS A 428 12.65 -22.56 -10.25
N GLN A 429 12.79 -22.73 -8.94
CA GLN A 429 11.88 -23.56 -8.13
C GLN A 429 10.74 -22.76 -7.50
N ALA A 430 10.91 -21.45 -7.29
CA ALA A 430 10.02 -20.62 -6.47
C ALA A 430 9.21 -19.58 -7.25
N ILE A 431 9.26 -19.56 -8.57
CA ILE A 431 8.26 -18.79 -9.33
C ILE A 431 6.98 -19.64 -9.36
N LEU A 432 6.34 -19.73 -8.23
CA LEU A 432 4.93 -20.06 -8.17
C LEU A 432 4.19 -18.83 -8.69
N ILE A 433 4.10 -18.74 -10.01
CA ILE A 433 3.31 -17.72 -10.66
C ILE A 433 1.86 -18.12 -10.42
N THR A 434 1.28 -17.60 -9.37
CA THR A 434 -0.16 -17.61 -9.21
C THR A 434 -0.70 -16.55 -10.16
N VAL A 435 -0.90 -16.91 -11.39
CA VAL A 435 -1.63 -16.08 -12.35
C VAL A 435 -3.10 -16.24 -12.02
N SER A 436 -3.63 -15.37 -11.20
CA SER A 436 -5.07 -15.27 -10.98
C SER A 436 -5.68 -14.33 -12.03
N ASN A 437 -5.66 -14.73 -13.28
CA ASN A 437 -6.53 -14.12 -14.27
C ASN A 437 -7.56 -15.14 -14.71
N LEU A 438 -8.79 -14.97 -14.29
CA LEU A 438 -9.86 -15.92 -14.46
C LEU A 438 -11.00 -15.44 -15.34
N GLN A 439 -10.79 -14.44 -16.16
CA GLN A 439 -11.71 -14.20 -17.25
C GLN A 439 -11.20 -14.85 -18.53
N GLY A 440 -11.56 -16.10 -18.71
CA GLY A 440 -11.79 -16.69 -20.01
C GLY A 440 -10.60 -17.23 -20.77
N ARG A 441 -9.91 -18.30 -20.31
CA ARG A 441 -9.37 -19.30 -21.26
C ARG A 441 -9.27 -20.70 -20.66
N ARG A 442 -9.96 -21.57 -21.34
CA ARG A 442 -10.17 -22.99 -21.25
C ARG A 442 -8.87 -23.81 -21.21
N ASN A 443 -8.68 -24.57 -20.14
CA ASN A 443 -8.21 -25.96 -20.24
C ASN A 443 -8.70 -26.72 -18.99
N SER A 444 -9.87 -27.29 -19.14
CA SER A 444 -10.74 -27.78 -18.07
C SER A 444 -10.58 -29.24 -17.73
N GLN A 445 -9.57 -29.98 -18.24
CA GLN A 445 -9.53 -31.44 -18.09
C GLN A 445 -9.11 -31.92 -16.68
N LEU A 446 -8.39 -31.08 -15.89
CA LEU A 446 -7.94 -31.50 -14.55
C LEU A 446 -9.05 -31.49 -13.50
N PHE A 447 -10.05 -30.62 -13.63
CA PHE A 447 -11.12 -30.46 -12.65
C PHE A 447 -12.49 -30.99 -13.07
N SER A 448 -12.64 -31.44 -14.29
CA SER A 448 -13.81 -32.22 -14.72
C SER A 448 -13.80 -33.69 -14.21
N ASN A 449 -12.73 -34.07 -13.49
CA ASN A 449 -12.61 -35.41 -12.92
C ASN A 449 -13.19 -35.44 -11.49
N PRO A 450 -14.32 -36.15 -11.26
CA PRO A 450 -14.97 -36.24 -9.94
C PRO A 450 -14.07 -36.83 -8.84
N ASP A 451 -13.14 -37.70 -9.19
CA ASP A 451 -12.18 -38.29 -8.23
C ASP A 451 -11.18 -37.26 -7.72
N LEU A 452 -10.71 -36.34 -8.55
CA LEU A 452 -9.83 -35.26 -8.14
C LEU A 452 -10.58 -34.26 -7.23
N GLN A 453 -11.84 -33.98 -7.53
CA GLN A 453 -12.71 -33.15 -6.67
C GLN A 453 -12.91 -33.77 -5.29
N ALA A 454 -13.19 -35.04 -5.23
CA ALA A 454 -13.36 -35.76 -3.97
C ALA A 454 -12.08 -35.77 -3.12
N ARG A 455 -10.91 -36.01 -3.75
CA ARG A 455 -9.60 -35.96 -3.08
C ARG A 455 -9.25 -34.57 -2.57
N PHE A 456 -9.58 -33.55 -3.33
CA PHE A 456 -9.39 -32.15 -2.93
C PHE A 456 -10.22 -31.81 -1.68
N THR A 457 -11.53 -32.15 -1.71
CA THR A 457 -12.43 -31.94 -0.56
C THR A 457 -11.98 -32.73 0.67
N GLN A 458 -11.51 -33.96 0.49
CA GLN A 458 -10.99 -34.78 1.56
C GLN A 458 -9.69 -34.22 2.14
N ALA A 459 -8.78 -33.70 1.30
CA ALA A 459 -7.55 -33.05 1.76
C ALA A 459 -7.84 -31.80 2.58
N LEU A 460 -8.75 -30.92 2.12
CA LEU A 460 -9.19 -29.73 2.87
C LEU A 460 -9.82 -30.11 4.23
N SER A 461 -10.62 -31.17 4.27
CA SER A 461 -11.24 -31.65 5.52
C SER A 461 -10.23 -32.24 6.48
N SER A 462 -9.20 -32.95 5.97
CA SER A 462 -8.18 -33.61 6.79
C SER A 462 -7.24 -32.65 7.52
N ILE A 463 -7.07 -31.43 6.97
CA ILE A 463 -6.21 -30.38 7.57
C ILE A 463 -6.99 -29.37 8.41
N GLY A 464 -8.29 -29.64 8.69
CA GLY A 464 -9.12 -28.77 9.52
C GLY A 464 -9.49 -27.42 8.91
N LEU A 465 -9.12 -27.17 7.64
CA LEU A 465 -9.36 -25.89 6.96
C LEU A 465 -10.85 -25.58 6.83
N HIS A 466 -11.69 -26.61 6.75
CA HIS A 466 -13.14 -26.46 6.75
C HIS A 466 -13.67 -25.74 8.01
N GLY A 467 -13.04 -25.96 9.16
CA GLY A 467 -13.36 -25.27 10.42
C GLY A 467 -12.87 -23.81 10.42
N ILE A 468 -11.71 -23.53 9.87
CA ILE A 468 -11.14 -22.18 9.77
C ILE A 468 -11.97 -21.33 8.81
N LEU A 469 -12.32 -21.85 7.65
CA LEU A 469 -13.12 -21.14 6.65
C LEU A 469 -14.57 -20.93 7.12
N SER A 470 -15.17 -21.92 7.79
CA SER A 470 -16.53 -21.79 8.35
C SER A 470 -16.58 -20.86 9.57
N GLY A 471 -15.53 -20.82 10.39
CA GLY A 471 -15.39 -19.87 11.52
C GLY A 471 -15.28 -18.43 11.09
N ALA A 472 -14.76 -18.18 9.89
CA ALA A 472 -14.69 -16.85 9.27
C ALA A 472 -15.99 -16.42 8.55
N GLY A 473 -17.09 -17.16 8.71
CA GLY A 473 -18.36 -16.85 8.07
C GLY A 473 -18.47 -17.33 6.62
N PHE A 474 -17.50 -18.07 6.13
CA PHE A 474 -17.57 -18.71 4.82
C PHE A 474 -18.39 -20.00 4.88
N GLN A 475 -19.63 -19.94 4.40
CA GLN A 475 -20.26 -21.13 3.87
C GLN A 475 -19.61 -21.39 2.49
N LEU A 476 -18.83 -22.45 2.39
CA LEU A 476 -18.49 -23.01 1.08
C LEU A 476 -19.81 -23.54 0.47
N PRO A 477 -20.48 -22.81 -0.43
CA PRO A 477 -21.48 -23.42 -1.28
C PRO A 477 -20.67 -24.45 -2.06
N GLY A 478 -21.11 -25.70 -2.09
CA GLY A 478 -20.36 -26.84 -2.61
C GLY A 478 -19.42 -26.40 -3.71
N LEU A 479 -18.15 -26.70 -3.55
CA LEU A 479 -17.01 -26.21 -4.33
C LEU A 479 -17.41 -26.14 -5.80
N THR A 480 -17.94 -25.01 -6.23
CA THR A 480 -18.30 -24.81 -7.63
C THR A 480 -16.98 -24.43 -8.29
N ILE A 481 -16.31 -25.46 -8.76
CA ILE A 481 -15.27 -25.27 -9.76
C ILE A 481 -15.94 -24.48 -10.86
N SER A 482 -15.29 -23.38 -11.26
CA SER A 482 -15.70 -22.61 -12.42
C SER A 482 -16.09 -23.59 -13.52
N PRO A 483 -17.18 -23.38 -14.27
CA PRO A 483 -17.59 -24.24 -15.38
C PRO A 483 -16.45 -24.55 -16.36
N ASP A 484 -15.37 -23.76 -16.30
CA ASP A 484 -14.19 -23.85 -17.16
C ASP A 484 -13.06 -24.71 -16.58
N GLY A 485 -13.25 -25.34 -15.40
CA GLY A 485 -12.32 -26.32 -14.83
C GLY A 485 -10.94 -25.80 -14.44
N LEU A 486 -10.80 -24.48 -14.23
CA LEU A 486 -9.55 -23.88 -13.79
C LEU A 486 -9.34 -24.10 -12.29
N PRO A 487 -8.10 -24.32 -11.82
CA PRO A 487 -7.82 -24.37 -10.40
C PRO A 487 -8.21 -23.04 -9.76
N VAL A 488 -9.18 -23.10 -8.86
CA VAL A 488 -9.55 -21.92 -8.07
C VAL A 488 -8.50 -21.76 -6.99
N TYR A 489 -7.58 -20.85 -7.18
CA TYR A 489 -6.74 -20.38 -6.08
C TYR A 489 -7.61 -19.48 -5.21
N TYR A 490 -7.93 -19.94 -4.00
CA TYR A 490 -8.61 -19.09 -3.03
C TYR A 490 -7.64 -18.03 -2.57
N ASN A 491 -7.79 -16.83 -3.11
CA ASN A 491 -7.22 -15.64 -2.52
C ASN A 491 -8.11 -15.24 -1.34
N LEU A 492 -7.66 -15.47 -0.11
CA LEU A 492 -8.41 -15.11 1.09
C LEU A 492 -8.61 -13.60 1.23
N GLY A 493 -7.83 -12.78 0.52
CA GLY A 493 -8.03 -11.34 0.40
C GLY A 493 -9.27 -10.95 -0.42
N LEU A 494 -9.58 -11.68 -1.50
CA LEU A 494 -10.79 -11.44 -2.30
C LEU A 494 -12.10 -11.60 -1.53
N ALA A 495 -12.12 -12.46 -0.54
CA ALA A 495 -13.30 -12.69 0.29
C ALA A 495 -13.72 -11.44 1.07
N ASP A 496 -12.78 -10.66 1.53
CA ASP A 496 -13.05 -9.42 2.28
C ASP A 496 -13.48 -8.28 1.34
N THR A 497 -12.96 -8.25 0.12
CA THR A 497 -13.37 -7.28 -0.91
C THR A 497 -14.81 -7.54 -1.36
N ILE A 498 -15.20 -8.81 -1.53
CA ILE A 498 -16.60 -9.16 -1.85
C ILE A 498 -17.55 -8.78 -0.71
N GLN A 499 -17.17 -8.99 0.55
CA GLN A 499 -18.00 -8.60 1.68
C GLN A 499 -18.16 -7.07 1.83
N SER A 500 -17.13 -6.29 1.52
CA SER A 500 -17.20 -4.84 1.53
C SER A 500 -18.00 -4.26 0.34
N THR A 501 -18.18 -5.04 -0.72
CA THR A 501 -18.95 -4.64 -1.92
C THR A 501 -20.43 -5.02 -1.80
N ILE A 502 -20.79 -5.97 -0.93
CA ILE A 502 -22.17 -6.44 -0.72
C ILE A 502 -22.81 -5.81 0.53
N ALA A 503 -22.04 -5.16 1.39
CA ALA A 503 -22.52 -4.39 2.54
C ALA A 503 -22.50 -2.90 2.25
#